data_86c7dcc3d2d5761f5f5f0775ff172d46
#
_entry.id   86c7dcc3d2d5761f5f5f0775ff172d46
#
_cell.length_a   1.000
_cell.length_b   1.000
_cell.length_c   1.000
_cell.angle_alpha   90.00
_cell.angle_beta   90.00
_cell.angle_gamma   90.00
#
_symmetry.space_group_name_H-M   'P 1'
#
loop_
_entity.id
_entity.type
_entity.pdbx_description
1 polymer ?
#
loop_
_entity_poly.entity_id
_entity_poly.type
_entity_poly.pdbx_seq_one_letter_code
_entity_poly.pdbx_strand_id
1 'polypeptide(L)'
;MLLIGLSTSALLLGLAGYNWAQNQLDVSFHAFQDTRGVTVLSPDANFSKDFSDRTTLKLKFGVDAISAASDSCARCHPSGANNGRVVTSANVVRKYGDSKLTVGGEFSKELFYTATTGLVSVSRDLNKGNTTVASGFSFSLNQPQLHPSEDSETQRSLDAFASVTQSWTKRTVTQFGYELNQVNGYQTSPFLRTSLNGVMTIGNSPDARTRHALTGRIRQSLSDDTFVEADYRRYHDTWSVDSDAYSVGLSHHFGSTVVGGGSFRHYSQTGASFYQPSYTGTPTYYTGDFRLFPFDSNSATARLEVTPKGGLLAMPAGSSLTVQYERYRATTGFEAGIFTGGIRIPLK
;
A
#
# COMPACT_ATOMS: atom_id res chain seq x y z
N MET A 1 -8.30 -9.17 -1.64
CA MET A 1 -8.56 -8.24 -2.76
C MET A 1 -8.74 -6.76 -2.38
N LEU A 2 -8.95 -6.41 -1.13
CA LEU A 2 -8.99 -5.01 -0.64
C LEU A 2 -7.62 -4.33 -0.66
N LEU A 3 -6.52 -5.08 -0.73
CA LEU A 3 -5.14 -4.56 -0.66
C LEU A 3 -4.48 -4.33 -2.04
N ILE A 4 -5.08 -4.76 -3.15
CA ILE A 4 -4.45 -4.71 -4.48
C ILE A 4 -4.40 -3.28 -5.07
N GLY A 5 -5.22 -2.35 -4.60
CA GLY A 5 -5.24 -0.96 -5.10
C GLY A 5 -4.23 -0.01 -4.45
N LEU A 6 -3.53 -0.43 -3.40
CA LEU A 6 -2.59 0.43 -2.64
C LEU A 6 -1.10 0.08 -2.87
N SER A 7 -0.81 -0.97 -3.66
CA SER A 7 0.46 -1.66 -3.48
C SER A 7 1.65 -1.09 -4.24
N THR A 8 1.52 -0.61 -5.45
CA THR A 8 2.70 -0.21 -6.23
C THR A 8 3.12 1.23 -5.99
N SER A 9 2.18 2.17 -5.93
CA SER A 9 2.51 3.58 -5.72
C SER A 9 2.99 3.88 -4.29
N ALA A 10 2.39 3.23 -3.28
CA ALA A 10 2.86 3.34 -1.89
C ALA A 10 4.24 2.68 -1.69
N LEU A 11 4.56 1.62 -2.46
CA LEU A 11 5.87 0.99 -2.45
C LEU A 11 6.96 1.92 -3.00
N LEU A 12 6.67 2.65 -4.08
CA LEU A 12 7.63 3.56 -4.71
C LEU A 12 7.92 4.80 -3.85
N LEU A 13 6.91 5.41 -3.21
CA LEU A 13 7.10 6.52 -2.28
C LEU A 13 7.71 6.08 -0.94
N GLY A 14 7.37 4.89 -0.45
CA GLY A 14 7.96 4.30 0.75
C GLY A 14 9.45 4.03 0.60
N LEU A 15 9.94 3.68 -0.60
CA LEU A 15 11.36 3.45 -0.85
C LEU A 15 12.20 4.73 -0.82
N ALA A 16 11.62 5.90 -1.11
CA ALA A 16 12.35 7.17 -1.12
C ALA A 16 12.57 7.79 0.27
N GLY A 17 11.76 7.42 1.28
CA GLY A 17 11.76 8.05 2.61
C GLY A 17 12.31 7.19 3.76
N TYR A 18 12.46 5.89 3.59
CA TYR A 18 13.01 5.03 4.63
C TYR A 18 14.53 4.90 4.52
N ASN A 19 15.26 5.51 5.46
CA ASN A 19 16.61 5.07 5.77
C ASN A 19 16.48 3.70 6.46
N TRP A 20 16.45 2.65 5.66
CA TRP A 20 16.57 1.29 6.17
C TRP A 20 17.93 1.17 6.83
N ALA A 21 17.94 0.77 8.12
CA ALA A 21 19.19 0.40 8.76
C ALA A 21 19.87 -0.67 7.90
N GLN A 22 21.15 -0.51 7.73
CA GLN A 22 22.01 -1.45 7.03
C GLN A 22 21.97 -2.77 7.79
N ASN A 23 21.82 -3.91 7.08
CA ASN A 23 21.76 -5.24 7.67
C ASN A 23 20.62 -5.42 8.69
N GLN A 24 19.44 -5.71 8.22
CA GLN A 24 18.22 -5.78 9.03
C GLN A 24 17.27 -6.84 8.53
N LEU A 25 16.61 -7.51 9.46
CA LEU A 25 15.45 -8.36 9.23
C LEU A 25 14.23 -7.75 9.94
N ASP A 26 13.19 -7.43 9.21
CA ASP A 26 11.88 -7.06 9.74
C ASP A 26 10.92 -8.21 9.47
N VAL A 27 10.25 -8.70 10.50
CA VAL A 27 9.18 -9.71 10.40
C VAL A 27 7.92 -9.05 10.91
N SER A 28 6.85 -9.08 10.14
CA SER A 28 5.56 -8.54 10.55
C SER A 28 4.41 -9.51 10.30
N PHE A 29 3.35 -9.30 11.03
CA PHE A 29 2.11 -10.03 10.94
C PHE A 29 0.96 -9.02 10.96
N HIS A 30 0.09 -9.09 9.97
CA HIS A 30 -1.10 -8.27 9.87
C HIS A 30 -2.33 -9.17 9.97
N ALA A 31 -3.27 -8.79 10.81
CA ALA A 31 -4.58 -9.42 10.91
C ALA A 31 -5.65 -8.38 10.58
N PHE A 32 -6.37 -8.60 9.50
CA PHE A 32 -7.50 -7.78 9.06
C PHE A 32 -8.79 -8.55 9.30
N GLN A 33 -9.81 -7.85 9.81
CA GLN A 33 -11.16 -8.37 9.94
C GLN A 33 -12.16 -7.27 9.63
N ASP A 34 -13.18 -7.57 8.83
CA ASP A 34 -14.23 -6.64 8.47
C ASP A 34 -15.64 -7.09 8.89
N THR A 35 -16.62 -6.18 8.74
CA THR A 35 -18.04 -6.42 9.04
C THR A 35 -18.74 -7.33 8.04
N ARG A 36 -18.09 -7.71 6.95
CA ARG A 36 -18.59 -8.66 5.94
C ARG A 36 -18.08 -10.09 6.15
N GLY A 37 -17.39 -10.33 7.27
CA GLY A 37 -16.88 -11.65 7.65
C GLY A 37 -15.58 -12.04 6.96
N VAL A 38 -14.90 -11.11 6.26
CA VAL A 38 -13.58 -11.38 5.67
C VAL A 38 -12.51 -11.24 6.73
N THR A 39 -11.68 -12.26 6.86
CA THR A 39 -10.45 -12.24 7.67
C THR A 39 -9.27 -12.48 6.76
N VAL A 40 -8.22 -11.67 6.90
CA VAL A 40 -6.95 -11.84 6.18
C VAL A 40 -5.83 -11.88 7.21
N LEU A 41 -4.97 -12.89 7.12
CA LEU A 41 -3.76 -13.02 7.91
C LEU A 41 -2.56 -12.91 6.98
N SER A 42 -1.68 -11.94 7.22
CA SER A 42 -0.58 -11.60 6.32
C SER A 42 0.75 -11.54 7.08
N PRO A 43 1.44 -12.66 7.28
CA PRO A 43 2.84 -12.65 7.68
C PRO A 43 3.72 -12.17 6.52
N ASP A 44 4.70 -11.32 6.83
CA ASP A 44 5.73 -10.91 5.90
C ASP A 44 7.11 -10.79 6.56
N ALA A 45 8.14 -10.90 5.74
CA ALA A 45 9.53 -10.73 6.13
C ALA A 45 10.24 -9.85 5.10
N ASN A 46 10.95 -8.84 5.59
CA ASN A 46 11.77 -7.94 4.80
C ASN A 46 13.23 -8.05 5.27
N PHE A 47 14.11 -8.38 4.36
CA PHE A 47 15.53 -8.53 4.60
C PHE A 47 16.30 -7.45 3.85
N SER A 48 17.23 -6.78 4.54
CA SER A 48 18.16 -5.81 3.96
C SER A 48 19.58 -6.17 4.34
N LYS A 49 20.47 -6.25 3.37
CA LYS A 49 21.89 -6.59 3.56
C LYS A 49 22.78 -5.75 2.67
N ASP A 50 23.78 -5.12 3.27
CA ASP A 50 24.85 -4.46 2.55
C ASP A 50 25.90 -5.49 2.13
N PHE A 51 26.13 -5.59 0.83
CA PHE A 51 27.23 -6.36 0.24
C PHE A 51 28.51 -5.54 0.14
N SER A 52 28.38 -4.22 0.16
CA SER A 52 29.48 -3.27 0.17
C SER A 52 28.96 -1.91 0.64
N ASP A 53 29.86 -0.96 0.88
CA ASP A 53 29.52 0.44 1.23
C ASP A 53 28.60 1.13 0.20
N ARG A 54 28.51 0.55 -1.00
CA ARG A 54 27.74 1.12 -2.11
C ARG A 54 26.57 0.27 -2.59
N THR A 55 26.45 -0.97 -2.14
CA THR A 55 25.47 -1.92 -2.69
C THR A 55 24.68 -2.60 -1.58
N THR A 56 23.37 -2.41 -1.57
CA THR A 56 22.44 -3.04 -0.64
C THR A 56 21.47 -3.92 -1.42
N LEU A 57 21.27 -5.15 -0.97
CA LEU A 57 20.19 -6.04 -1.43
C LEU A 57 19.02 -5.92 -0.47
N LYS A 58 17.81 -5.82 -1.01
CA LYS A 58 16.55 -5.85 -0.26
C LYS A 58 15.68 -6.97 -0.81
N LEU A 59 15.26 -7.88 0.05
CA LEU A 59 14.35 -8.96 -0.28
C LEU A 59 13.07 -8.82 0.54
N LYS A 60 11.94 -9.15 -0.06
CA LYS A 60 10.65 -9.25 0.63
C LYS A 60 10.03 -10.60 0.31
N PHE A 61 9.43 -11.21 1.31
CA PHE A 61 8.57 -12.37 1.18
C PHE A 61 7.32 -12.14 2.02
N GLY A 62 6.15 -12.38 1.46
CA GLY A 62 4.87 -12.25 2.15
C GLY A 62 3.88 -13.29 1.69
N VAL A 63 3.00 -13.67 2.60
CA VAL A 63 1.88 -14.58 2.33
C VAL A 63 0.61 -13.95 2.89
N ASP A 64 -0.49 -13.97 2.13
CA ASP A 64 -1.81 -13.63 2.63
C ASP A 64 -2.66 -14.90 2.67
N ALA A 65 -3.23 -15.21 3.81
CA ALA A 65 -4.26 -16.23 3.96
C ALA A 65 -5.62 -15.52 4.09
N ILE A 66 -6.50 -15.73 3.11
CA ILE A 66 -7.77 -15.01 2.98
C ILE A 66 -8.91 -16.00 3.21
N SER A 67 -9.76 -15.77 4.24
CA SER A 67 -10.83 -16.68 4.67
C SER A 67 -12.05 -16.70 3.76
N ALA A 68 -12.27 -15.65 2.96
CA ALA A 68 -13.43 -15.56 2.07
C ALA A 68 -13.13 -14.65 0.86
N ALA A 69 -13.67 -15.00 -0.32
CA ALA A 69 -13.94 -14.03 -1.37
C ALA A 69 -15.19 -13.24 -0.97
N SER A 70 -15.18 -11.91 -1.17
CA SER A 70 -16.21 -10.99 -0.70
C SER A 70 -17.66 -11.48 -0.89
N ASP A 71 -18.54 -11.10 0.03
CA ASP A 71 -19.98 -11.41 0.17
C ASP A 71 -20.85 -11.26 -1.10
N SER A 72 -20.40 -10.55 -2.12
CA SER A 72 -21.14 -10.37 -3.36
C SER A 72 -21.18 -11.61 -4.26
N CYS A 73 -20.47 -12.66 -3.90
CA CYS A 73 -20.47 -13.93 -4.61
C CYS A 73 -20.88 -15.12 -3.74
N ALA A 74 -22.17 -15.17 -3.33
CA ALA A 74 -22.75 -16.32 -2.62
C ALA A 74 -22.67 -17.66 -3.40
N ARG A 75 -22.28 -17.63 -4.67
CA ARG A 75 -22.03 -18.82 -5.51
C ARG A 75 -20.54 -19.04 -5.83
N CYS A 76 -19.66 -18.13 -5.45
CA CYS A 76 -18.23 -18.28 -5.64
C CYS A 76 -17.51 -18.87 -4.41
N HIS A 77 -18.27 -19.44 -3.48
CA HIS A 77 -17.68 -20.32 -2.48
C HIS A 77 -17.39 -21.67 -3.15
N PRO A 78 -16.16 -21.93 -3.60
CA PRO A 78 -15.69 -23.28 -3.53
C PRO A 78 -15.65 -23.52 -2.02
N SER A 79 -16.57 -24.34 -1.52
CA SER A 79 -16.61 -24.78 -0.15
C SER A 79 -15.20 -25.11 0.33
N GLY A 80 -14.62 -24.30 1.21
CA GLY A 80 -13.34 -24.53 1.84
C GLY A 80 -12.07 -24.08 1.09
N ALA A 81 -12.13 -23.33 0.02
CA ALA A 81 -10.92 -22.81 -0.63
C ALA A 81 -10.41 -21.55 0.10
N ASN A 82 -9.47 -21.76 0.99
CA ASN A 82 -8.61 -20.68 1.46
C ASN A 82 -7.89 -20.10 0.25
N ASN A 83 -8.20 -18.87 -0.13
CA ASN A 83 -7.44 -18.15 -1.15
C ASN A 83 -6.16 -17.63 -0.47
N GLY A 84 -5.01 -18.05 -1.00
CA GLY A 84 -3.71 -17.58 -0.54
C GLY A 84 -3.06 -16.72 -1.62
N ARG A 85 -2.36 -15.65 -1.20
CA ARG A 85 -1.48 -14.88 -2.06
C ARG A 85 -0.04 -15.01 -1.57
N VAL A 86 0.88 -15.23 -2.47
CA VAL A 86 2.32 -15.16 -2.20
C VAL A 86 2.87 -13.94 -2.93
N VAL A 87 3.69 -13.15 -2.23
CA VAL A 87 4.39 -11.98 -2.79
C VAL A 87 5.88 -12.13 -2.50
N THR A 88 6.71 -11.92 -3.49
CA THR A 88 8.16 -11.87 -3.32
C THR A 88 8.75 -10.72 -4.13
N SER A 89 9.73 -10.01 -3.59
CA SER A 89 10.47 -9.00 -4.34
C SER A 89 11.96 -9.04 -4.03
N ALA A 90 12.74 -8.60 -5.02
CA ALA A 90 14.18 -8.41 -4.88
C ALA A 90 14.57 -7.07 -5.51
N ASN A 91 15.31 -6.26 -4.74
CA ASN A 91 15.76 -4.94 -5.17
C ASN A 91 17.23 -4.76 -4.82
N VAL A 92 18.01 -4.26 -5.78
CA VAL A 92 19.38 -3.84 -5.58
C VAL A 92 19.45 -2.33 -5.59
N VAL A 93 19.97 -1.77 -4.51
CA VAL A 93 20.24 -0.33 -4.36
C VAL A 93 21.73 -0.10 -4.50
N ARG A 94 22.12 0.78 -5.41
CA ARG A 94 23.54 1.15 -5.61
C ARG A 94 23.74 2.65 -5.45
N LYS A 95 24.72 3.01 -4.62
CA LYS A 95 25.09 4.40 -4.35
C LYS A 95 26.19 4.87 -5.34
N TYR A 96 26.02 6.07 -5.87
CA TYR A 96 26.96 6.78 -6.73
C TYR A 96 27.13 8.21 -6.21
N GLY A 97 28.06 8.40 -5.27
CA GLY A 97 28.16 9.67 -4.54
C GLY A 97 26.86 9.99 -3.82
N ASP A 98 26.26 11.16 -4.09
CA ASP A 98 24.99 11.61 -3.52
C ASP A 98 23.76 11.00 -4.20
N SER A 99 23.95 10.17 -5.21
CA SER A 99 22.85 9.53 -5.93
C SER A 99 22.70 8.06 -5.54
N LYS A 100 21.47 7.55 -5.58
CA LYS A 100 21.12 6.13 -5.37
C LYS A 100 20.31 5.66 -6.57
N LEU A 101 20.70 4.55 -7.16
CA LEU A 101 19.93 3.82 -8.17
C LEU A 101 19.35 2.56 -7.54
N THR A 102 18.05 2.34 -7.71
CA THR A 102 17.38 1.09 -7.32
C THR A 102 16.88 0.40 -8.58
N VAL A 103 17.17 -0.88 -8.72
CA VAL A 103 16.62 -1.75 -9.76
C VAL A 103 16.11 -3.01 -9.11
N GLY A 104 14.93 -3.46 -9.49
CA GLY A 104 14.37 -4.65 -8.89
C GLY A 104 13.10 -5.14 -9.57
N GLY A 105 12.45 -6.09 -8.90
CA GLY A 105 11.20 -6.65 -9.36
C GLY A 105 10.41 -7.31 -8.24
N GLU A 106 9.14 -7.51 -8.52
CA GLU A 106 8.18 -8.17 -7.64
C GLU A 106 7.39 -9.20 -8.44
N PHE A 107 7.13 -10.34 -7.81
CA PHE A 107 6.21 -11.36 -8.28
C PHE A 107 5.14 -11.59 -7.22
N SER A 108 3.88 -11.64 -7.67
CA SER A 108 2.73 -11.90 -6.81
C SER A 108 1.83 -12.93 -7.49
N LYS A 109 1.36 -13.92 -6.74
CA LYS A 109 0.44 -14.94 -7.24
C LYS A 109 -0.64 -15.24 -6.21
N GLU A 110 -1.88 -15.20 -6.66
CA GLU A 110 -3.08 -15.70 -5.97
C GLU A 110 -3.89 -16.59 -6.92
N LEU A 111 -4.97 -17.21 -6.43
CA LEU A 111 -5.77 -18.17 -7.22
C LEU A 111 -6.26 -17.60 -8.55
N PHE A 112 -6.64 -16.32 -8.59
CA PHE A 112 -7.26 -15.66 -9.75
C PHE A 112 -6.42 -14.49 -10.31
N TYR A 113 -5.18 -14.34 -9.85
CA TYR A 113 -4.38 -13.19 -10.28
C TYR A 113 -2.89 -13.47 -10.14
N THR A 114 -2.16 -13.27 -11.23
CA THR A 114 -0.70 -13.28 -11.23
C THR A 114 -0.18 -11.92 -11.67
N ALA A 115 0.82 -11.39 -11.00
CA ALA A 115 1.47 -10.14 -11.36
C ALA A 115 2.98 -10.27 -11.36
N THR A 116 3.63 -9.71 -12.38
CA THR A 116 5.09 -9.58 -12.46
C THR A 116 5.43 -8.14 -12.74
N THR A 117 6.25 -7.53 -11.88
CA THR A 117 6.62 -6.13 -11.95
C THR A 117 8.13 -5.97 -12.03
N GLY A 118 8.62 -5.17 -12.95
CA GLY A 118 9.98 -4.64 -12.94
C GLY A 118 9.99 -3.18 -12.57
N LEU A 119 10.99 -2.71 -11.82
CA LEU A 119 11.08 -1.32 -11.36
C LEU A 119 12.49 -0.76 -11.46
N VAL A 120 12.58 0.55 -11.70
CA VAL A 120 13.80 1.34 -11.56
C VAL A 120 13.47 2.68 -10.93
N SER A 121 14.34 3.15 -10.03
CA SER A 121 14.23 4.49 -9.45
C SER A 121 15.59 5.09 -9.17
N VAL A 122 15.65 6.41 -9.18
CA VAL A 122 16.83 7.19 -8.83
C VAL A 122 16.45 8.21 -7.77
N SER A 123 17.33 8.42 -6.80
CA SER A 123 17.24 9.55 -5.87
C SER A 123 18.59 10.24 -5.77
N ARG A 124 18.58 11.56 -5.50
CA ARG A 124 19.78 12.35 -5.32
C ARG A 124 19.62 13.33 -4.17
N ASP A 125 20.61 13.33 -3.30
CA ASP A 125 20.73 14.28 -2.22
C ASP A 125 21.42 15.54 -2.72
N LEU A 126 20.82 16.72 -2.46
CA LEU A 126 21.26 18.05 -2.85
C LEU A 126 21.39 18.91 -1.60
N ASN A 127 22.02 20.09 -1.73
CA ASN A 127 22.14 21.06 -0.64
C ASN A 127 22.68 20.43 0.67
N LYS A 128 23.77 19.66 0.55
CA LYS A 128 24.40 18.94 1.69
C LYS A 128 23.43 17.98 2.41
N GLY A 129 22.50 17.34 1.67
CA GLY A 129 21.50 16.41 2.20
C GLY A 129 20.22 17.06 2.72
N ASN A 130 20.07 18.39 2.63
CA ASN A 130 18.82 19.05 3.06
C ASN A 130 17.68 18.89 2.05
N THR A 131 18.00 18.60 0.79
CA THR A 131 17.01 18.38 -0.28
C THR A 131 17.27 17.02 -0.90
N THR A 132 16.26 16.15 -0.97
CA THR A 132 16.32 14.91 -1.74
C THR A 132 15.30 14.96 -2.84
N VAL A 133 15.72 14.75 -4.08
CA VAL A 133 14.83 14.55 -5.24
C VAL A 133 14.85 13.08 -5.60
N ALA A 134 13.68 12.51 -5.94
CA ALA A 134 13.57 11.13 -6.37
C ALA A 134 12.56 10.99 -7.50
N SER A 135 12.82 10.06 -8.41
CA SER A 135 11.87 9.66 -9.44
C SER A 135 12.08 8.19 -9.81
N GLY A 136 11.08 7.59 -10.39
CA GLY A 136 11.16 6.21 -10.85
C GLY A 136 9.93 5.79 -11.62
N PHE A 137 10.02 4.60 -12.19
CA PHE A 137 8.91 3.96 -12.86
C PHE A 137 8.93 2.44 -12.63
N SER A 138 7.76 1.83 -12.76
CA SER A 138 7.62 0.38 -12.81
C SER A 138 6.69 -0.02 -13.93
N PHE A 139 6.90 -1.22 -14.46
CA PHE A 139 6.04 -1.84 -15.44
C PHE A 139 5.57 -3.19 -14.91
N SER A 140 4.27 -3.45 -14.97
CA SER A 140 3.66 -4.68 -14.49
C SER A 140 2.89 -5.37 -15.61
N LEU A 141 3.08 -6.68 -15.70
CA LEU A 141 2.25 -7.60 -16.47
C LEU A 141 1.36 -8.35 -15.48
N ASN A 142 0.07 -8.20 -15.62
CA ASN A 142 -0.94 -8.76 -14.75
C ASN A 142 -1.82 -9.71 -15.54
N GLN A 143 -2.18 -10.83 -14.93
CA GLN A 143 -3.00 -11.89 -15.53
C GLN A 143 -4.18 -12.20 -14.61
N PRO A 144 -5.25 -11.38 -14.64
CA PRO A 144 -6.50 -11.71 -13.96
C PRO A 144 -7.19 -12.89 -14.64
N GLN A 145 -7.85 -13.75 -13.85
CA GLN A 145 -8.64 -14.89 -14.32
C GLN A 145 -10.09 -14.74 -13.82
N LEU A 146 -11.05 -15.07 -14.66
CA LEU A 146 -12.48 -15.12 -14.29
C LEU A 146 -12.80 -16.39 -13.51
N HIS A 147 -12.14 -17.48 -13.87
CA HIS A 147 -12.25 -18.79 -13.22
C HIS A 147 -10.91 -19.52 -13.33
N PRO A 148 -10.50 -20.37 -12.34
CA PRO A 148 -9.20 -21.06 -12.37
C PRO A 148 -8.98 -21.98 -13.60
N SER A 149 -10.04 -22.43 -14.25
CA SER A 149 -10.01 -23.27 -15.46
C SER A 149 -10.13 -22.51 -16.78
N GLU A 150 -10.24 -21.16 -16.71
CA GLU A 150 -10.34 -20.30 -17.90
C GLU A 150 -8.98 -19.69 -18.23
N ASP A 151 -8.82 -19.24 -19.48
CA ASP A 151 -7.66 -18.48 -19.89
C ASP A 151 -7.58 -17.16 -19.11
N SER A 152 -6.36 -16.73 -18.81
CA SER A 152 -6.14 -15.46 -18.14
C SER A 152 -6.31 -14.31 -19.11
N GLU A 153 -6.99 -13.26 -18.65
CA GLU A 153 -7.00 -11.97 -19.31
C GLU A 153 -5.65 -11.26 -19.14
N THR A 154 -5.38 -10.26 -19.95
CA THR A 154 -4.15 -9.47 -19.86
C THR A 154 -4.45 -8.06 -19.39
N GLN A 155 -3.67 -7.60 -18.42
CA GLN A 155 -3.62 -6.23 -17.98
C GLN A 155 -2.17 -5.76 -17.88
N ARG A 156 -1.88 -4.57 -18.35
CA ARG A 156 -0.56 -3.93 -18.26
C ARG A 156 -0.69 -2.66 -17.46
N SER A 157 0.25 -2.41 -16.54
CA SER A 157 0.31 -1.12 -15.86
C SER A 157 1.71 -0.51 -15.95
N LEU A 158 1.72 0.81 -16.09
CA LEU A 158 2.90 1.66 -15.99
C LEU A 158 2.67 2.60 -14.82
N ASP A 159 3.58 2.58 -13.85
CA ASP A 159 3.59 3.53 -12.74
C ASP A 159 4.82 4.42 -12.86
N ALA A 160 4.66 5.71 -12.60
CA ALA A 160 5.75 6.66 -12.52
C ALA A 160 5.54 7.57 -11.31
N PHE A 161 6.62 8.00 -10.68
CA PHE A 161 6.58 8.98 -9.61
C PHE A 161 7.72 9.98 -9.69
N ALA A 162 7.48 11.16 -9.12
CA ALA A 162 8.50 12.14 -8.80
C ALA A 162 8.23 12.72 -7.41
N SER A 163 9.27 12.98 -6.64
CA SER A 163 9.13 13.59 -5.31
C SER A 163 10.30 14.48 -4.96
N VAL A 164 10.04 15.45 -4.08
CA VAL A 164 11.02 16.29 -3.44
C VAL A 164 10.79 16.29 -1.94
N THR A 165 11.84 16.00 -1.17
CA THR A 165 11.86 16.11 0.29
C THR A 165 12.78 17.25 0.65
N GLN A 166 12.33 18.18 1.51
CA GLN A 166 13.09 19.33 1.95
C GLN A 166 13.13 19.40 3.47
N SER A 167 14.33 19.38 4.04
CA SER A 167 14.59 19.72 5.43
C SER A 167 14.79 21.23 5.52
N TRP A 168 13.82 21.96 6.05
CA TRP A 168 13.87 23.42 6.22
C TRP A 168 14.67 23.81 7.45
N THR A 169 14.49 23.04 8.50
CA THR A 169 15.19 23.20 9.79
C THR A 169 15.51 21.82 10.36
N LYS A 170 16.19 21.77 11.50
CA LYS A 170 16.38 20.51 12.27
C LYS A 170 15.07 19.89 12.76
N ARG A 171 13.97 20.65 12.73
CA ARG A 171 12.66 20.26 13.28
C ARG A 171 11.55 20.17 12.24
N THR A 172 11.78 20.66 11.01
CA THR A 172 10.74 20.73 9.98
C THR A 172 11.19 20.07 8.69
N VAL A 173 10.49 19.06 8.26
CA VAL A 173 10.69 18.37 6.97
C VAL A 173 9.37 18.38 6.21
N THR A 174 9.43 18.71 4.91
CA THR A 174 8.28 18.57 4.00
C THR A 174 8.62 17.61 2.87
N GLN A 175 7.61 16.96 2.34
CA GLN A 175 7.71 16.15 1.14
C GLN A 175 6.52 16.47 0.21
N PHE A 176 6.81 16.62 -1.07
CA PHE A 176 5.82 16.70 -2.14
C PHE A 176 6.07 15.57 -3.12
N GLY A 177 5.00 14.94 -3.57
CA GLY A 177 5.06 13.83 -4.50
C GLY A 177 3.96 13.92 -5.55
N TYR A 178 4.28 13.43 -6.73
CA TYR A 178 3.33 13.19 -7.82
C TYR A 178 3.45 11.75 -8.28
N GLU A 179 2.31 11.10 -8.51
CA GLU A 179 2.20 9.75 -9.00
C GLU A 179 1.32 9.71 -10.25
N LEU A 180 1.76 8.96 -11.24
CA LEU A 180 1.02 8.61 -12.44
C LEU A 180 0.92 7.08 -12.51
N ASN A 181 -0.29 6.55 -12.71
CA ASN A 181 -0.50 5.14 -13.01
C ASN A 181 -1.37 5.02 -14.26
N GLN A 182 -0.90 4.28 -15.25
CA GLN A 182 -1.63 3.95 -16.47
C GLN A 182 -1.87 2.44 -16.52
N VAL A 183 -3.13 2.06 -16.65
CA VAL A 183 -3.55 0.67 -16.75
C VAL A 183 -4.31 0.47 -18.06
N ASN A 184 -3.91 -0.57 -18.81
CA ASN A 184 -4.54 -0.98 -20.05
C ASN A 184 -4.81 -2.48 -20.03
N GLY A 185 -5.96 -2.90 -20.55
CA GLY A 185 -6.46 -4.27 -20.57
C GLY A 185 -7.53 -4.50 -19.51
N TYR A 186 -7.82 -5.74 -19.20
CA TYR A 186 -8.96 -6.13 -18.38
C TYR A 186 -8.93 -5.55 -16.95
N GLN A 187 -9.96 -4.79 -16.58
CA GLN A 187 -10.04 -4.10 -15.28
C GLN A 187 -11.30 -4.42 -14.47
N THR A 188 -12.14 -5.30 -14.97
CA THR A 188 -13.37 -5.72 -14.26
C THR A 188 -13.02 -6.72 -13.16
N SER A 189 -13.61 -6.55 -11.96
CA SER A 189 -13.47 -7.54 -10.89
C SER A 189 -14.32 -8.78 -11.20
N PRO A 190 -13.75 -9.98 -11.24
CA PRO A 190 -14.50 -11.21 -11.49
C PRO A 190 -15.42 -11.61 -10.32
N PHE A 191 -15.24 -10.99 -9.15
CA PHE A 191 -15.96 -11.36 -7.91
C PHE A 191 -17.13 -10.42 -7.59
N LEU A 192 -17.13 -9.20 -8.14
CA LEU A 192 -18.08 -8.17 -7.77
C LEU A 192 -19.20 -8.11 -8.82
N ARG A 193 -20.44 -8.25 -8.38
CA ARG A 193 -21.62 -8.29 -9.23
C ARG A 193 -22.48 -7.05 -9.02
N THR A 194 -23.26 -6.72 -10.06
CA THR A 194 -24.25 -5.65 -10.05
C THR A 194 -25.55 -6.12 -10.67
N SER A 195 -26.64 -5.42 -10.41
CA SER A 195 -27.91 -5.69 -11.03
C SER A 195 -28.02 -4.96 -12.39
N LEU A 196 -28.15 -5.72 -13.46
CA LEU A 196 -28.43 -5.21 -14.80
C LEU A 196 -29.79 -5.81 -15.27
N ASN A 197 -30.80 -4.96 -15.50
CA ASN A 197 -32.15 -5.37 -15.85
C ASN A 197 -32.76 -6.41 -14.86
N GLY A 198 -32.43 -6.26 -13.57
CA GLY A 198 -32.87 -7.18 -12.50
C GLY A 198 -32.08 -8.49 -12.41
N VAL A 199 -31.09 -8.72 -13.26
CA VAL A 199 -30.22 -9.92 -13.23
C VAL A 199 -28.86 -9.55 -12.63
N MET A 200 -28.38 -10.36 -11.67
CA MET A 200 -27.04 -10.21 -11.09
C MET A 200 -25.98 -10.70 -12.08
N THR A 201 -25.14 -9.78 -12.53
CA THR A 201 -24.07 -10.05 -13.51
C THR A 201 -22.73 -9.49 -13.08
N ILE A 202 -21.65 -9.98 -13.67
CA ILE A 202 -20.31 -9.39 -13.54
C ILE A 202 -20.34 -8.04 -14.26
N GLY A 203 -19.64 -7.05 -13.71
CA GLY A 203 -19.52 -5.73 -14.31
C GLY A 203 -18.83 -5.74 -15.67
N ASN A 204 -18.85 -4.60 -16.35
CA ASN A 204 -18.07 -4.31 -17.55
C ASN A 204 -17.44 -2.93 -17.38
N SER A 205 -16.13 -2.90 -17.08
CA SER A 205 -15.38 -1.66 -16.87
C SER A 205 -14.60 -1.29 -18.14
N PRO A 206 -14.29 0.00 -18.38
CA PRO A 206 -13.39 0.38 -19.47
C PRO A 206 -12.02 -0.29 -19.35
N ASP A 207 -11.37 -0.59 -20.48
CA ASP A 207 -10.07 -1.27 -20.54
C ASP A 207 -8.88 -0.32 -20.31
N ALA A 208 -9.10 0.98 -20.24
CA ALA A 208 -8.07 1.97 -20.01
C ALA A 208 -8.41 2.85 -18.80
N ARG A 209 -7.41 3.08 -17.95
CA ARG A 209 -7.52 4.00 -16.80
C ARG A 209 -6.19 4.68 -16.55
N THR A 210 -6.21 6.02 -16.50
CA THR A 210 -5.07 6.82 -16.10
C THR A 210 -5.39 7.50 -14.78
N ARG A 211 -4.50 7.36 -13.80
CA ARG A 211 -4.66 7.85 -12.43
C ARG A 211 -3.55 8.82 -12.10
N HIS A 212 -3.89 9.92 -11.45
CA HIS A 212 -2.98 10.95 -10.99
C HIS A 212 -3.15 11.14 -9.49
N ALA A 213 -2.07 11.29 -8.76
CA ALA A 213 -2.13 11.68 -7.36
C ALA A 213 -1.04 12.69 -7.02
N LEU A 214 -1.43 13.70 -6.23
CA LEU A 214 -0.53 14.67 -5.61
C LEU A 214 -0.54 14.42 -4.12
N THR A 215 0.62 14.40 -3.49
CA THR A 215 0.78 14.20 -2.05
C THR A 215 1.64 15.31 -1.47
N GLY A 216 1.19 15.89 -0.37
CA GLY A 216 1.97 16.80 0.46
C GLY A 216 2.04 16.25 1.88
N ARG A 217 3.23 16.25 2.47
CA ARG A 217 3.49 15.82 3.85
C ARG A 217 4.33 16.86 4.57
N ILE A 218 4.03 17.10 5.83
CA ILE A 218 4.87 17.86 6.75
C ILE A 218 5.08 17.06 8.01
N ARG A 219 6.32 17.00 8.47
CA ARG A 219 6.69 16.48 9.79
C ARG A 219 7.36 17.58 10.58
N GLN A 220 6.82 17.85 11.78
CA GLN A 220 7.27 18.89 12.68
C GLN A 220 7.63 18.29 14.04
N SER A 221 8.86 18.49 14.50
CA SER A 221 9.22 18.24 15.88
C SER A 221 8.73 19.40 16.75
N LEU A 222 7.82 19.13 17.68
CA LEU A 222 7.32 20.11 18.66
C LEU A 222 8.28 20.26 19.84
N SER A 223 8.92 19.15 20.22
CA SER A 223 10.00 19.06 21.21
C SER A 223 11.00 18.01 20.72
N ASP A 224 12.03 17.74 21.50
CA ASP A 224 13.02 16.70 21.16
C ASP A 224 12.39 15.29 21.15
N ASP A 225 11.29 15.10 21.87
CA ASP A 225 10.61 13.81 22.02
C ASP A 225 9.22 13.74 21.35
N THR A 226 8.68 14.87 20.88
CA THR A 226 7.31 14.92 20.35
C THR A 226 7.28 15.39 18.91
N PHE A 227 6.60 14.63 18.05
CA PHE A 227 6.50 14.88 16.61
C PHE A 227 5.05 14.86 16.16
N VAL A 228 4.70 15.81 15.30
CA VAL A 228 3.44 15.87 14.56
C VAL A 228 3.73 15.63 13.09
N GLU A 229 2.89 14.85 12.44
CA GLU A 229 2.88 14.64 11.00
C GLU A 229 1.50 14.97 10.45
N ALA A 230 1.44 15.67 9.31
CA ALA A 230 0.22 15.89 8.58
C ALA A 230 0.43 15.58 7.10
N ASP A 231 -0.54 14.89 6.51
CA ASP A 231 -0.53 14.48 5.11
C ASP A 231 -1.81 14.93 4.42
N TYR A 232 -1.67 15.32 3.16
CA TYR A 232 -2.77 15.54 2.23
C TYR A 232 -2.49 14.82 0.92
N ARG A 233 -3.49 14.12 0.37
CA ARG A 233 -3.43 13.47 -0.92
C ARG A 233 -4.67 13.81 -1.73
N ARG A 234 -4.46 14.37 -2.92
CA ARG A 234 -5.47 14.57 -3.95
C ARG A 234 -5.29 13.52 -5.04
N TYR A 235 -6.38 12.89 -5.45
CA TYR A 235 -6.40 11.89 -6.52
C TYR A 235 -7.46 12.25 -7.55
N HIS A 236 -7.17 11.95 -8.84
CA HIS A 236 -8.09 12.06 -9.97
C HIS A 236 -7.76 10.99 -11.00
N ASP A 237 -8.80 10.49 -11.71
CA ASP A 237 -8.60 9.55 -12.80
C ASP A 237 -9.57 9.72 -13.97
N THR A 238 -9.29 9.02 -15.07
CA THR A 238 -10.10 9.06 -16.30
C THR A 238 -11.47 8.41 -16.19
N TRP A 239 -11.76 7.71 -15.09
CA TRP A 239 -13.11 7.22 -14.79
C TRP A 239 -13.91 8.23 -13.96
N SER A 240 -13.38 9.45 -13.79
CA SER A 240 -13.95 10.56 -13.02
C SER A 240 -14.05 10.29 -11.52
N VAL A 241 -13.24 9.39 -11.00
CA VAL A 241 -13.09 9.25 -9.56
C VAL A 241 -12.14 10.34 -9.08
N ASP A 242 -12.65 11.22 -8.22
CA ASP A 242 -11.90 12.22 -7.49
C ASP A 242 -11.85 11.83 -6.02
N SER A 243 -10.71 11.98 -5.36
CA SER A 243 -10.67 11.77 -3.92
C SER A 243 -9.67 12.68 -3.20
N ASP A 244 -10.00 12.96 -1.94
CA ASP A 244 -9.16 13.69 -1.00
C ASP A 244 -8.94 12.84 0.25
N ALA A 245 -7.70 12.82 0.73
CA ALA A 245 -7.34 12.20 1.99
C ALA A 245 -6.53 13.17 2.84
N TYR A 246 -6.91 13.31 4.09
CA TYR A 246 -6.23 14.10 5.10
C TYR A 246 -5.85 13.21 6.25
N SER A 247 -4.61 13.27 6.72
CA SER A 247 -4.23 12.60 7.95
C SER A 247 -3.42 13.50 8.86
N VAL A 248 -3.55 13.28 10.16
CA VAL A 248 -2.75 13.91 11.20
C VAL A 248 -2.34 12.85 12.20
N GLY A 249 -1.07 12.86 12.59
CA GLY A 249 -0.50 11.95 13.56
C GLY A 249 0.34 12.67 14.60
N LEU A 250 0.38 12.09 15.80
CA LEU A 250 1.23 12.50 16.90
C LEU A 250 2.05 11.30 17.36
N SER A 251 3.34 11.47 17.60
CA SER A 251 4.19 10.48 18.23
C SER A 251 5.05 11.11 19.32
N HIS A 252 5.27 10.33 20.39
CA HIS A 252 6.07 10.75 21.53
C HIS A 252 7.05 9.65 21.96
N HIS A 253 8.28 10.05 22.25
CA HIS A 253 9.32 9.19 22.79
C HIS A 253 9.26 9.23 24.32
N PHE A 254 8.88 8.12 24.95
CA PHE A 254 8.92 7.94 26.39
C PHE A 254 10.31 7.42 26.79
N GLY A 255 11.26 8.34 26.90
CA GLY A 255 12.67 8.02 27.09
C GLY A 255 13.28 7.39 25.83
N SER A 256 14.31 6.55 26.02
CA SER A 256 15.09 5.97 24.90
C SER A 256 14.58 4.63 24.38
N THR A 257 13.53 4.07 24.96
CA THR A 257 13.11 2.68 24.71
C THR A 257 11.69 2.53 24.20
N VAL A 258 10.82 3.51 24.41
CA VAL A 258 9.41 3.41 24.05
C VAL A 258 9.00 4.59 23.19
N VAL A 259 8.32 4.32 22.07
CA VAL A 259 7.65 5.32 21.23
C VAL A 259 6.19 4.97 21.15
N GLY A 260 5.32 5.88 21.57
CA GLY A 260 3.88 5.77 21.45
C GLY A 260 3.35 6.81 20.48
N GLY A 261 2.26 6.49 19.78
CA GLY A 261 1.66 7.44 18.86
C GLY A 261 0.28 7.04 18.42
N GLY A 262 -0.38 7.97 17.75
CA GLY A 262 -1.67 7.73 17.13
C GLY A 262 -1.88 8.66 15.94
N SER A 263 -2.78 8.28 15.05
CA SER A 263 -3.15 9.11 13.91
C SER A 263 -4.64 8.98 13.60
N PHE A 264 -5.16 10.00 12.95
CA PHE A 264 -6.50 10.04 12.40
C PHE A 264 -6.42 10.37 10.92
N ARG A 265 -7.22 9.67 10.10
CA ARG A 265 -7.33 9.91 8.66
C ARG A 265 -8.79 10.04 8.27
N HIS A 266 -9.09 11.06 7.47
CA HIS A 266 -10.34 11.24 6.75
C HIS A 266 -10.09 11.05 5.26
N TYR A 267 -11.01 10.35 4.59
CA TYR A 267 -10.99 10.12 3.15
C TYR A 267 -12.38 10.35 2.58
N SER A 268 -12.45 11.01 1.41
CA SER A 268 -13.67 11.23 0.64
C SER A 268 -13.42 10.94 -0.82
N GLN A 269 -14.37 10.28 -1.52
CA GLN A 269 -14.31 10.09 -2.96
C GLN A 269 -15.65 10.25 -3.64
N THR A 270 -15.60 10.68 -4.91
CA THR A 270 -16.74 10.60 -5.85
C THR A 270 -16.88 9.18 -6.41
N GLY A 271 -18.02 8.89 -7.05
CA GLY A 271 -18.17 7.65 -7.81
C GLY A 271 -17.57 7.75 -9.21
N ALA A 272 -17.26 6.60 -9.81
CA ALA A 272 -16.92 6.55 -11.23
C ALA A 272 -18.10 7.06 -12.08
N SER A 273 -17.81 7.72 -13.23
CA SER A 273 -18.82 8.33 -14.10
C SER A 273 -19.88 7.36 -14.61
N PHE A 274 -19.55 6.08 -14.70
CA PHE A 274 -20.46 5.01 -15.11
C PHE A 274 -21.08 4.22 -13.94
N TYR A 275 -20.82 4.62 -12.69
CA TYR A 275 -21.41 3.99 -11.51
C TYR A 275 -22.88 4.37 -11.37
N GLN A 276 -23.73 3.36 -11.13
CA GLN A 276 -25.13 3.50 -10.74
C GLN A 276 -25.48 2.41 -9.70
N PRO A 277 -26.42 2.67 -8.78
CA PRO A 277 -26.87 1.66 -7.82
C PRO A 277 -27.49 0.42 -8.48
N SER A 278 -28.12 0.58 -9.65
CA SER A 278 -28.65 -0.48 -10.51
C SER A 278 -28.70 0.02 -11.95
N TYR A 279 -28.66 -0.91 -12.89
CA TYR A 279 -28.60 -0.59 -14.31
C TYR A 279 -29.83 -1.15 -15.06
N THR A 280 -30.32 -0.35 -16.02
CA THR A 280 -31.41 -0.74 -16.95
C THR A 280 -31.00 -0.46 -18.39
N GLY A 281 -31.61 -1.17 -19.32
CA GLY A 281 -31.28 -1.03 -20.74
C GLY A 281 -29.97 -1.73 -21.11
N THR A 282 -29.18 -1.12 -21.98
CA THR A 282 -27.95 -1.66 -22.54
C THR A 282 -26.75 -0.70 -22.29
N PRO A 283 -26.38 -0.43 -21.05
CA PRO A 283 -25.22 0.43 -20.76
C PRO A 283 -23.93 -0.21 -21.29
N THR A 284 -23.02 0.60 -21.83
CA THR A 284 -21.69 0.11 -22.25
C THR A 284 -20.86 -0.31 -21.06
N TYR A 285 -20.86 0.50 -19.99
CA TYR A 285 -20.10 0.23 -18.78
C TYR A 285 -21.02 0.19 -17.55
N TYR A 286 -20.73 -0.74 -16.65
CA TYR A 286 -21.46 -0.93 -15.39
C TYR A 286 -20.61 -1.69 -14.38
N THR A 287 -20.78 -1.43 -13.10
CA THR A 287 -19.91 -1.99 -12.06
C THR A 287 -20.64 -2.24 -10.75
N GLY A 288 -20.30 -3.33 -10.10
CA GLY A 288 -20.61 -3.61 -8.70
C GLY A 288 -19.39 -3.44 -7.77
N ASP A 289 -18.32 -2.86 -8.29
CA ASP A 289 -17.11 -2.63 -7.51
C ASP A 289 -17.30 -1.46 -6.54
N PHE A 290 -17.46 -1.77 -5.26
CA PHE A 290 -17.68 -0.78 -4.20
C PHE A 290 -16.54 0.25 -4.06
N ARG A 291 -15.35 -0.04 -4.59
CA ARG A 291 -14.23 0.91 -4.67
C ARG A 291 -14.46 2.05 -5.65
N LEU A 292 -15.45 1.90 -6.53
CA LEU A 292 -15.88 2.89 -7.53
C LEU A 292 -17.14 3.65 -7.10
N PHE A 293 -17.67 3.37 -5.91
CA PHE A 293 -18.82 4.07 -5.33
C PHE A 293 -18.40 5.38 -4.69
N PRO A 294 -19.28 6.39 -4.58
CA PRO A 294 -19.01 7.54 -3.74
C PRO A 294 -19.12 7.14 -2.27
N PHE A 295 -18.13 7.52 -1.45
CA PHE A 295 -18.17 7.32 0.00
C PHE A 295 -17.15 8.19 0.73
N ASP A 296 -17.39 8.38 2.01
CA ASP A 296 -16.44 8.92 2.96
C ASP A 296 -16.00 7.82 3.94
N SER A 297 -14.81 7.95 4.48
CA SER A 297 -14.34 7.06 5.53
C SER A 297 -13.40 7.75 6.50
N ASN A 298 -13.34 7.20 7.71
CA ASN A 298 -12.43 7.62 8.75
C ASN A 298 -11.66 6.42 9.28
N SER A 299 -10.37 6.62 9.60
CA SER A 299 -9.62 5.66 10.38
C SER A 299 -8.87 6.33 11.52
N ALA A 300 -8.75 5.59 12.62
CA ALA A 300 -7.97 5.96 13.78
C ALA A 300 -6.98 4.84 14.09
N THR A 301 -5.72 5.20 14.27
CA THR A 301 -4.62 4.27 14.52
C THR A 301 -3.96 4.58 15.86
N ALA A 302 -3.65 3.55 16.64
CA ALA A 302 -2.76 3.62 17.79
C ALA A 302 -1.56 2.71 17.56
N ARG A 303 -0.36 3.19 17.92
CA ARG A 303 0.91 2.47 17.73
C ARG A 303 1.78 2.57 18.97
N LEU A 304 2.44 1.46 19.30
CA LEU A 304 3.48 1.38 20.31
C LEU A 304 4.70 0.66 19.72
N GLU A 305 5.88 1.22 19.93
CA GLU A 305 7.15 0.58 19.58
C GLU A 305 8.05 0.55 20.82
N VAL A 306 8.66 -0.61 21.09
CA VAL A 306 9.54 -0.82 22.24
C VAL A 306 10.88 -1.34 21.74
N THR A 307 11.97 -0.64 22.09
CA THR A 307 13.35 -1.01 21.77
C THR A 307 14.15 -1.16 23.06
N PRO A 308 14.15 -2.35 23.70
CA PRO A 308 14.89 -2.55 24.95
C PRO A 308 16.39 -2.41 24.75
N LYS A 309 17.09 -1.78 25.71
CA LYS A 309 18.55 -1.53 25.65
C LYS A 309 19.39 -2.81 25.54
N GLY A 310 18.95 -3.91 26.17
CA GLY A 310 19.63 -5.22 26.15
C GLY A 310 19.23 -6.13 24.99
N GLY A 311 18.37 -5.66 24.07
CA GLY A 311 17.75 -6.49 23.04
C GLY A 311 16.38 -7.03 23.49
N LEU A 312 15.71 -7.77 22.60
CA LEU A 312 14.38 -8.33 22.83
C LEU A 312 14.51 -9.86 22.96
N LEU A 313 14.27 -10.41 24.16
CA LEU A 313 14.47 -11.85 24.43
C LEU A 313 15.92 -12.29 24.08
N ALA A 314 16.07 -13.26 23.18
CA ALA A 314 17.37 -13.73 22.67
C ALA A 314 17.91 -12.92 21.46
N MET A 315 17.26 -11.80 21.09
CA MET A 315 17.64 -10.99 19.94
C MET A 315 18.69 -9.92 20.35
N PRO A 316 19.51 -9.44 19.40
CA PRO A 316 20.58 -8.48 19.71
C PRO A 316 20.01 -7.13 20.17
N ALA A 317 20.86 -6.34 20.83
CA ALA A 317 20.56 -4.95 21.17
C ALA A 317 20.18 -4.15 19.90
N GLY A 318 19.20 -3.26 20.02
CA GLY A 318 18.62 -2.53 18.90
C GLY A 318 17.46 -3.24 18.22
N SER A 319 17.11 -4.48 18.64
CA SER A 319 15.86 -5.11 18.20
C SER A 319 14.65 -4.39 18.80
N SER A 320 13.59 -4.20 18.00
CA SER A 320 12.37 -3.54 18.45
C SER A 320 11.13 -4.39 18.17
N LEU A 321 10.12 -4.23 19.01
CA LEU A 321 8.77 -4.75 18.87
C LEU A 321 7.82 -3.60 18.56
N THR A 322 7.02 -3.73 17.52
CA THR A 322 5.94 -2.79 17.18
C THR A 322 4.59 -3.49 17.31
N VAL A 323 3.63 -2.80 17.91
CA VAL A 323 2.21 -3.19 17.92
C VAL A 323 1.39 -1.99 17.45
N GLN A 324 0.45 -2.23 16.55
CA GLN A 324 -0.44 -1.21 16.02
C GLN A 324 -1.85 -1.77 15.86
N TYR A 325 -2.83 -0.95 16.14
CA TYR A 325 -4.24 -1.23 15.84
C TYR A 325 -4.86 -0.05 15.10
N GLU A 326 -5.56 -0.34 14.01
CA GLU A 326 -6.34 0.63 13.24
C GLU A 326 -7.80 0.22 13.21
N ARG A 327 -8.69 1.17 13.46
CA ARG A 327 -10.13 1.06 13.26
C ARG A 327 -10.53 1.92 12.07
N TYR A 328 -11.14 1.28 11.08
CA TYR A 328 -11.66 1.91 9.85
C TYR A 328 -13.18 1.86 9.83
N ARG A 329 -13.82 2.96 9.36
CA ARG A 329 -15.27 3.07 9.16
C ARG A 329 -15.57 3.87 7.91
N ALA A 330 -16.48 3.36 7.05
CA ALA A 330 -16.98 4.05 5.87
C ALA A 330 -18.48 4.35 5.96
N THR A 331 -18.93 5.39 5.26
CA THR A 331 -20.34 5.79 5.18
C THR A 331 -21.23 4.73 4.52
N THR A 332 -20.63 3.79 3.79
CA THR A 332 -21.31 2.60 3.22
C THR A 332 -21.68 1.55 4.26
N GLY A 333 -21.40 1.77 5.55
CA GLY A 333 -21.58 0.77 6.61
C GLY A 333 -20.46 -0.27 6.70
N PHE A 334 -19.44 -0.16 5.86
CA PHE A 334 -18.25 -1.03 5.95
C PHE A 334 -17.36 -0.58 7.10
N GLU A 335 -17.01 -1.52 7.97
CA GLU A 335 -16.05 -1.30 9.05
C GLU A 335 -14.99 -2.40 9.03
N ALA A 336 -13.77 -2.07 9.47
CA ALA A 336 -12.69 -3.03 9.62
C ALA A 336 -11.80 -2.70 10.82
N GLY A 337 -11.21 -3.76 11.39
CA GLY A 337 -10.13 -3.67 12.36
C GLY A 337 -8.87 -4.27 11.75
N ILE A 338 -7.73 -3.59 11.92
CA ILE A 338 -6.43 -4.05 11.44
C ILE A 338 -5.47 -4.07 12.61
N PHE A 339 -4.99 -5.25 12.96
CA PHE A 339 -3.92 -5.43 13.94
C PHE A 339 -2.61 -5.69 13.21
N THR A 340 -1.54 -5.01 13.63
CA THR A 340 -0.18 -5.25 13.13
C THR A 340 0.76 -5.49 14.29
N GLY A 341 1.46 -6.61 14.26
CA GLY A 341 2.60 -6.91 15.13
C GLY A 341 3.87 -7.00 14.29
N GLY A 342 4.99 -6.45 14.75
CA GLY A 342 6.24 -6.50 13.98
C GLY A 342 7.47 -6.57 14.90
N ILE A 343 8.49 -7.27 14.44
CA ILE A 343 9.78 -7.36 15.10
C ILE A 343 10.85 -6.92 14.10
N ARG A 344 11.70 -6.01 14.52
CA ARG A 344 12.89 -5.58 13.79
C ARG A 344 14.14 -6.14 14.46
N ILE A 345 15.02 -6.74 13.70
CA ILE A 345 16.25 -7.38 14.17
C ILE A 345 17.42 -6.80 13.37
N PRO A 346 18.35 -6.04 14.00
CA PRO A 346 19.61 -5.66 13.37
C PRO A 346 20.44 -6.92 13.12
N LEU A 347 21.06 -7.02 11.96
CA LEU A 347 21.95 -8.12 11.57
C LEU A 347 23.40 -7.62 11.62
N LYS A 348 24.32 -8.51 11.95
CA LYS A 348 25.76 -8.23 11.96
C LYS A 348 26.35 -8.26 10.55
#